data_315df8250b26aa5bd0958ddcd376ce88
#
_entry.id   315df8250b26aa5bd0958ddcd376ce88
#
_cell.length_a   1.000
_cell.length_b   1.000
_cell.length_c   1.000
_cell.angle_alpha   90.00
_cell.angle_beta   90.00
_cell.angle_gamma   90.00
#
_symmetry.space_group_name_H-M   'P 1'
#
loop_
_entity.id
_entity.type
_entity.pdbx_description
1 polymer ?
#
loop_
_entity_poly.entity_id
_entity_poly.type
_entity_poly.pdbx_seq_one_letter_code
_entity_poly.pdbx_strand_id
1 'polypeptide(L)'
;MKKSIFWFIFKLTILAIIAGAIFFVGYVQFKVPLGKYGVMLSKSSGYYEKLISHDEFTWRWERLIPTNAIILTFDLSPILIEENFDGMLENGERYAKVLAQGAVFSWKASIKFKVNIEHDKLIETIKANNIKDQDELNSYVSEHVKSLMNNAIEEAVAFYQEQSNEYTIENFKARCKNYFEEKASFLLKLDVVSFQFDSPDFATYSIARETYIENANIKKAIMEEKIEKLKTLRETLQNLSKEVSQSIEELSTKYE
;
A
#
# COMPACT_ATOMS: atom_id res chain seq x y z
N MET A 1 24.07 71.78 -25.53
CA MET A 1 23.01 71.23 -24.70
C MET A 1 22.18 70.13 -25.36
N LYS A 2 21.62 70.23 -26.54
CA LYS A 2 20.75 69.25 -27.18
C LYS A 2 21.41 67.87 -27.39
N LYS A 3 22.69 67.75 -27.73
CA LYS A 3 23.41 66.50 -27.92
C LYS A 3 23.61 65.74 -26.59
N SER A 4 23.85 66.43 -25.45
CA SER A 4 24.03 65.84 -24.14
C SER A 4 22.74 65.23 -23.62
N ILE A 5 21.61 65.91 -23.82
CA ILE A 5 20.27 65.43 -23.43
C ILE A 5 19.88 64.20 -24.24
N PHE A 6 20.15 64.19 -25.55
CA PHE A 6 19.90 63.04 -26.42
C PHE A 6 20.70 61.79 -25.96
N TRP A 7 21.98 61.95 -25.64
CA TRP A 7 22.83 60.87 -25.12
C TRP A 7 22.37 60.37 -23.77
N PHE A 8 21.88 61.26 -22.91
CA PHE A 8 21.34 60.85 -21.60
C PHE A 8 20.05 60.03 -21.77
N ILE A 9 19.11 60.51 -22.62
CA ILE A 9 17.88 59.77 -22.91
C ILE A 9 18.19 58.42 -23.54
N PHE A 10 19.12 58.33 -24.48
CA PHE A 10 19.54 57.08 -25.12
C PHE A 10 20.10 56.07 -24.09
N LYS A 11 20.96 56.51 -23.19
CA LYS A 11 21.47 55.65 -22.09
C LYS A 11 20.36 55.18 -21.15
N LEU A 12 19.43 56.04 -20.81
CA LEU A 12 18.28 55.73 -19.98
C LEU A 12 17.38 54.68 -20.63
N THR A 13 17.14 54.85 -21.96
CA THR A 13 16.36 53.86 -22.73
C THR A 13 17.03 52.51 -22.76
N ILE A 14 18.33 52.41 -22.98
CA ILE A 14 19.08 51.15 -22.93
C ILE A 14 18.99 50.54 -21.55
N LEU A 15 19.15 51.32 -20.47
CA LEU A 15 19.04 50.84 -19.11
C LEU A 15 17.63 50.29 -18.82
N ALA A 16 16.59 50.97 -19.27
CA ALA A 16 15.21 50.54 -19.14
C ALA A 16 14.93 49.21 -19.90
N ILE A 17 15.49 49.04 -21.09
CA ILE A 17 15.39 47.81 -21.88
C ILE A 17 16.09 46.65 -21.14
N ILE A 18 17.30 46.88 -20.61
CA ILE A 18 18.03 45.86 -19.84
C ILE A 18 17.25 45.47 -18.57
N ALA A 19 16.76 46.49 -17.83
CA ALA A 19 15.95 46.24 -16.64
C ALA A 19 14.66 45.45 -16.94
N GLY A 20 13.98 45.82 -18.05
CA GLY A 20 12.81 45.09 -18.55
C GLY A 20 13.14 43.65 -18.93
N ALA A 21 14.27 43.41 -19.61
CA ALA A 21 14.71 42.06 -19.97
C ALA A 21 15.02 41.21 -18.72
N ILE A 22 15.73 41.76 -17.75
CA ILE A 22 16.01 41.11 -16.46
C ILE A 22 14.72 40.76 -15.73
N PHE A 23 13.79 41.72 -15.65
CA PHE A 23 12.49 41.51 -15.05
C PHE A 23 11.72 40.37 -15.75
N PHE A 24 11.64 40.40 -17.07
CA PHE A 24 10.91 39.42 -17.87
C PHE A 24 11.50 38.01 -17.74
N VAL A 25 12.83 37.89 -17.79
CA VAL A 25 13.51 36.59 -17.64
C VAL A 25 13.29 36.01 -16.23
N GLY A 26 13.36 36.85 -15.19
CA GLY A 26 13.16 36.43 -13.80
C GLY A 26 11.70 36.14 -13.45
N TYR A 27 10.75 36.57 -14.27
CA TYR A 27 9.31 36.39 -14.02
C TYR A 27 8.88 34.93 -14.32
N VAL A 28 8.63 34.17 -13.30
CA VAL A 28 8.49 32.71 -13.39
C VAL A 28 7.13 32.29 -13.91
N GLN A 29 6.07 33.04 -13.60
CA GLN A 29 4.67 32.70 -13.92
C GLN A 29 4.41 32.45 -15.41
N PHE A 30 5.12 33.08 -16.30
CA PHE A 30 5.00 32.81 -17.76
C PHE A 30 5.32 31.37 -18.16
N LYS A 31 5.96 30.61 -17.29
CA LYS A 31 6.29 29.18 -17.54
C LYS A 31 5.26 28.24 -16.98
N VAL A 32 4.33 28.75 -16.16
CA VAL A 32 3.28 27.93 -15.55
C VAL A 32 1.98 28.17 -16.31
N PRO A 33 1.45 27.18 -17.04
CA PRO A 33 0.17 27.30 -17.74
C PRO A 33 -0.98 27.56 -16.77
N LEU A 34 -2.04 28.17 -17.29
CA LEU A 34 -3.26 28.39 -16.49
C LEU A 34 -3.82 27.06 -15.96
N GLY A 35 -4.21 27.03 -14.70
CA GLY A 35 -4.75 25.82 -14.04
C GLY A 35 -3.70 24.79 -13.63
N LYS A 36 -2.39 25.07 -13.85
CA LYS A 36 -1.30 24.22 -13.38
C LYS A 36 -0.49 24.91 -12.29
N TYR A 37 0.28 24.10 -11.58
CA TYR A 37 1.17 24.53 -10.52
C TYR A 37 2.62 24.26 -10.92
N GLY A 38 3.50 25.22 -10.64
CA GLY A 38 4.92 25.11 -10.92
C GLY A 38 5.71 24.77 -9.67
N VAL A 39 6.63 23.83 -9.78
CA VAL A 39 7.67 23.54 -8.77
C VAL A 39 9.00 23.89 -9.39
N MET A 40 9.71 24.86 -8.82
CA MET A 40 11.01 25.28 -9.32
C MET A 40 12.13 24.53 -8.62
N LEU A 41 12.99 23.91 -9.43
CA LEU A 41 14.24 23.30 -9.01
C LEU A 41 15.40 24.10 -9.58
N SER A 42 16.30 24.58 -8.71
CA SER A 42 17.51 25.29 -9.09
C SER A 42 18.76 24.51 -8.70
N LYS A 43 19.77 24.52 -9.55
CA LYS A 43 21.07 23.90 -9.27
C LYS A 43 21.81 24.61 -8.11
N SER A 44 21.57 25.93 -7.97
CA SER A 44 22.24 26.75 -6.96
C SER A 44 21.52 26.78 -5.60
N SER A 45 20.18 26.68 -5.60
CA SER A 45 19.36 26.88 -4.40
C SER A 45 18.47 25.68 -4.05
N GLY A 46 18.47 24.61 -4.88
CA GLY A 46 17.58 23.46 -4.69
C GLY A 46 16.12 23.78 -5.03
N TYR A 47 15.20 23.08 -4.37
CA TYR A 47 13.77 23.30 -4.55
C TYR A 47 13.31 24.61 -3.92
N TYR A 48 12.50 25.37 -4.65
CA TYR A 48 11.80 26.54 -4.11
C TYR A 48 10.64 26.04 -3.23
N GLU A 49 10.53 26.59 -2.02
CA GLU A 49 9.60 26.09 -0.99
C GLU A 49 8.13 26.43 -1.21
N LYS A 50 7.82 27.29 -2.20
CA LYS A 50 6.45 27.67 -2.52
C LYS A 50 6.06 27.18 -3.90
N LEU A 51 4.81 26.72 -4.02
CA LEU A 51 4.20 26.47 -5.33
C LEU A 51 4.05 27.77 -6.09
N ILE A 52 4.33 27.70 -7.37
CA ILE A 52 4.17 28.82 -8.30
C ILE A 52 2.84 28.61 -9.01
N SER A 53 1.90 29.50 -8.75
CA SER A 53 0.62 29.56 -9.49
C SER A 53 0.67 30.64 -10.56
N HIS A 54 -0.25 30.57 -11.52
CA HIS A 54 -0.38 31.61 -12.55
C HIS A 54 -0.82 32.96 -11.95
N ASP A 55 -1.51 32.95 -10.82
CA ASP A 55 -2.15 34.12 -10.22
C ASP A 55 -1.27 34.86 -9.21
N GLU A 56 -0.17 34.23 -8.75
CA GLU A 56 0.75 34.84 -7.79
C GLU A 56 1.99 35.38 -8.46
N PHE A 57 2.31 36.65 -8.18
CA PHE A 57 3.56 37.25 -8.65
C PHE A 57 4.76 36.55 -8.05
N THR A 58 5.56 35.89 -8.89
CA THR A 58 6.79 35.22 -8.47
C THR A 58 7.94 35.61 -9.40
N TRP A 59 8.94 36.27 -8.83
CA TRP A 59 10.16 36.65 -9.50
C TRP A 59 11.36 36.01 -8.87
N ARG A 60 12.22 35.35 -9.69
CA ARG A 60 13.35 34.56 -9.18
C ARG A 60 14.62 34.85 -9.97
N TRP A 61 15.66 35.27 -9.26
CA TRP A 61 16.98 35.60 -9.83
C TRP A 61 17.70 34.39 -10.42
N GLU A 62 17.43 33.18 -9.89
CA GLU A 62 18.06 31.93 -10.34
C GLU A 62 17.82 31.67 -11.83
N ARG A 63 16.76 32.25 -12.38
CA ARG A 63 16.43 32.18 -13.82
C ARG A 63 17.27 33.06 -14.70
N LEU A 64 17.93 34.05 -14.14
CA LEU A 64 18.88 34.89 -14.88
C LEU A 64 20.14 34.13 -15.29
N ILE A 65 20.44 33.04 -14.59
CA ILE A 65 21.57 32.18 -14.91
C ILE A 65 21.07 31.08 -15.87
N PRO A 66 21.60 31.01 -17.10
CA PRO A 66 21.20 30.01 -18.08
C PRO A 66 21.33 28.58 -17.52
N THR A 67 20.31 27.72 -17.75
CA THR A 67 20.27 26.32 -17.33
C THR A 67 20.34 26.06 -15.82
N ASN A 68 20.26 27.11 -14.99
CA ASN A 68 20.32 26.96 -13.52
C ASN A 68 18.98 26.53 -12.93
N ALA A 69 17.87 26.99 -13.45
CA ALA A 69 16.54 26.70 -12.91
C ALA A 69 15.62 26.03 -13.93
N ILE A 70 14.95 24.97 -13.48
CA ILE A 70 13.91 24.25 -14.21
C ILE A 70 12.60 24.45 -13.46
N ILE A 71 11.50 24.62 -14.19
CA ILE A 71 10.15 24.65 -13.63
C ILE A 71 9.42 23.41 -14.11
N LEU A 72 9.10 22.54 -13.17
CA LEU A 72 8.26 21.38 -13.37
C LEU A 72 6.81 21.84 -13.20
N THR A 73 5.92 21.47 -14.11
CA THR A 73 4.52 21.89 -14.09
C THR A 73 3.62 20.71 -13.89
N PHE A 74 2.70 20.82 -12.91
CA PHE A 74 1.80 19.75 -12.51
C PHE A 74 0.35 20.20 -12.60
N ASP A 75 -0.49 19.32 -13.10
CA ASP A 75 -1.94 19.43 -13.03
C ASP A 75 -2.40 18.71 -11.75
N LEU A 76 -3.09 19.42 -10.87
CA LEU A 76 -3.62 18.88 -9.62
C LEU A 76 -5.12 18.62 -9.71
N SER A 77 -5.65 18.49 -10.92
CA SER A 77 -7.03 18.03 -11.13
C SER A 77 -7.22 16.66 -10.49
N PRO A 78 -8.41 16.38 -9.92
CA PRO A 78 -8.67 15.13 -9.27
C PRO A 78 -8.47 13.93 -10.19
N ILE A 79 -7.69 12.95 -9.72
CA ILE A 79 -7.40 11.72 -10.45
C ILE A 79 -8.45 10.68 -10.08
N LEU A 80 -9.07 10.06 -11.10
CA LEU A 80 -10.00 8.97 -10.91
C LEU A 80 -9.25 7.64 -11.06
N ILE A 81 -9.28 6.83 -10.00
CA ILE A 81 -8.62 5.52 -9.96
C ILE A 81 -9.70 4.46 -9.72
N GLU A 82 -9.71 3.43 -10.54
CA GLU A 82 -10.59 2.28 -10.41
C GLU A 82 -9.73 1.02 -10.41
N GLU A 83 -9.84 0.23 -9.32
CA GLU A 83 -9.05 -0.97 -9.12
C GLU A 83 -9.92 -2.13 -8.67
N ASN A 84 -9.52 -3.33 -9.10
CA ASN A 84 -10.14 -4.57 -8.72
C ASN A 84 -9.14 -5.41 -7.94
N PHE A 85 -9.59 -5.96 -6.84
CA PHE A 85 -8.83 -6.82 -5.97
C PHE A 85 -9.58 -8.14 -5.80
N ASP A 86 -8.84 -9.21 -5.67
CA ASP A 86 -9.39 -10.53 -5.36
C ASP A 86 -8.43 -11.27 -4.43
N GLY A 87 -8.99 -12.20 -3.68
CA GLY A 87 -8.23 -13.01 -2.75
C GLY A 87 -9.04 -14.14 -2.16
N MET A 88 -8.43 -14.83 -1.24
CA MET A 88 -9.02 -15.96 -0.52
C MET A 88 -8.73 -15.85 0.98
N LEU A 89 -9.67 -16.31 1.81
CA LEU A 89 -9.44 -16.40 3.25
C LEU A 89 -8.31 -17.36 3.56
N GLU A 90 -7.58 -17.10 4.64
CA GLU A 90 -6.43 -17.87 5.04
C GLU A 90 -6.78 -19.37 5.19
N ASN A 91 -6.02 -20.25 4.58
CA ASN A 91 -6.30 -21.69 4.51
C ASN A 91 -7.70 -22.08 3.97
N GLY A 92 -8.38 -21.18 3.24
CA GLY A 92 -9.74 -21.38 2.75
C GLY A 92 -9.94 -22.67 1.98
N GLU A 93 -9.01 -23.01 1.07
CA GLU A 93 -9.05 -24.29 0.33
C GLU A 93 -8.98 -25.54 1.25
N ARG A 94 -8.20 -25.43 2.34
CA ARG A 94 -8.02 -26.53 3.30
C ARG A 94 -9.28 -26.73 4.12
N TYR A 95 -9.89 -25.64 4.56
CA TYR A 95 -11.11 -25.69 5.35
C TYR A 95 -12.33 -26.05 4.51
N ALA A 96 -12.38 -25.61 3.27
CA ALA A 96 -13.43 -25.99 2.32
C ALA A 96 -13.57 -27.52 2.14
N LYS A 97 -12.47 -28.28 2.25
CA LYS A 97 -12.46 -29.75 2.14
C LYS A 97 -13.16 -30.47 3.29
N VAL A 98 -13.41 -29.80 4.39
CA VAL A 98 -14.13 -30.38 5.54
C VAL A 98 -15.64 -30.31 5.35
N LEU A 99 -16.10 -29.40 4.48
CA LEU A 99 -17.50 -29.22 4.16
C LEU A 99 -17.91 -30.11 2.96
N ALA A 100 -19.04 -30.80 3.10
CA ALA A 100 -19.56 -31.70 2.07
C ALA A 100 -19.97 -30.98 0.77
N GLN A 101 -20.09 -29.68 0.76
CA GLN A 101 -20.60 -28.84 -0.34
C GLN A 101 -19.53 -27.88 -0.86
N GLY A 102 -18.36 -28.27 -1.18
CA GLY A 102 -17.37 -27.52 -1.95
C GLY A 102 -17.42 -25.98 -1.79
N ALA A 103 -17.36 -25.48 -0.54
CA ALA A 103 -17.42 -24.05 -0.29
C ALA A 103 -16.20 -23.33 -0.87
N VAL A 104 -16.41 -22.13 -1.41
CA VAL A 104 -15.35 -21.27 -1.93
C VAL A 104 -15.25 -20.04 -1.01
N PHE A 105 -14.11 -19.86 -0.38
CA PHE A 105 -13.84 -18.75 0.52
C PHE A 105 -13.02 -17.65 -0.15
N SER A 106 -13.35 -17.33 -1.39
CA SER A 106 -12.78 -16.23 -2.15
C SER A 106 -13.60 -14.96 -1.97
N TRP A 107 -12.93 -13.83 -2.13
CA TRP A 107 -13.56 -12.51 -2.12
C TRP A 107 -13.10 -11.69 -3.33
N LYS A 108 -13.92 -10.73 -3.73
CA LYS A 108 -13.59 -9.74 -4.76
C LYS A 108 -14.02 -8.36 -4.30
N ALA A 109 -13.21 -7.37 -4.61
CA ALA A 109 -13.51 -5.97 -4.35
C ALA A 109 -13.29 -5.15 -5.61
N SER A 110 -14.22 -4.25 -5.93
CA SER A 110 -14.07 -3.25 -6.98
C SER A 110 -14.28 -1.88 -6.35
N ILE A 111 -13.25 -1.03 -6.42
CA ILE A 111 -13.25 0.25 -5.73
C ILE A 111 -12.87 1.35 -6.70
N LYS A 112 -13.64 2.44 -6.68
CA LYS A 112 -13.39 3.64 -7.47
C LYS A 112 -13.21 4.83 -6.56
N PHE A 113 -12.09 5.50 -6.72
CA PHE A 113 -11.70 6.65 -5.92
C PHE A 113 -11.51 7.89 -6.78
N LYS A 114 -11.81 9.02 -6.18
CA LYS A 114 -11.37 10.33 -6.62
C LYS A 114 -10.29 10.81 -5.68
N VAL A 115 -9.10 10.99 -6.23
CA VAL A 115 -7.91 11.38 -5.47
C VAL A 115 -7.63 12.85 -5.70
N ASN A 116 -7.57 13.64 -4.64
CA ASN A 116 -7.18 15.05 -4.67
C ASN A 116 -5.81 15.18 -4.02
N ILE A 117 -4.87 15.83 -4.72
CA ILE A 117 -3.53 16.10 -4.20
C ILE A 117 -3.56 17.42 -3.45
N GLU A 118 -3.12 17.42 -2.19
CA GLU A 118 -3.03 18.65 -1.40
C GLU A 118 -1.84 19.49 -1.86
N HIS A 119 -2.10 20.77 -2.17
CA HIS A 119 -1.11 21.72 -2.67
C HIS A 119 0.09 21.88 -1.76
N ASP A 120 -0.15 21.96 -0.45
CA ASP A 120 0.88 22.25 0.54
C ASP A 120 1.96 21.15 0.65
N LYS A 121 1.62 19.93 0.22
CA LYS A 121 2.49 18.75 0.32
C LYS A 121 3.15 18.35 -1.01
N LEU A 122 2.75 18.97 -2.11
CA LEU A 122 3.23 18.60 -3.44
C LEU A 122 4.76 18.70 -3.56
N ILE A 123 5.35 19.79 -3.07
CA ILE A 123 6.81 20.01 -3.17
C ILE A 123 7.58 18.96 -2.38
N GLU A 124 7.10 18.63 -1.17
CA GLU A 124 7.69 17.61 -0.32
C GLU A 124 7.65 16.23 -0.99
N THR A 125 6.51 15.88 -1.61
CA THR A 125 6.32 14.63 -2.35
C THR A 125 7.27 14.54 -3.55
N ILE A 126 7.31 15.58 -4.36
CA ILE A 126 8.17 15.65 -5.53
C ILE A 126 9.63 15.49 -5.12
N LYS A 127 10.04 16.17 -4.07
CA LYS A 127 11.40 16.11 -3.55
C LYS A 127 11.75 14.73 -3.00
N ALA A 128 10.85 14.14 -2.18
CA ALA A 128 11.10 12.85 -1.54
C ALA A 128 11.17 11.70 -2.54
N ASN A 129 10.36 11.76 -3.62
CA ASN A 129 10.25 10.71 -4.61
C ASN A 129 10.95 11.03 -5.93
N ASN A 130 11.66 12.17 -6.02
CA ASN A 130 12.38 12.64 -7.21
C ASN A 130 11.52 12.66 -8.48
N ILE A 131 10.26 13.10 -8.35
CA ILE A 131 9.27 13.17 -9.43
C ILE A 131 9.64 14.33 -10.36
N LYS A 132 9.67 14.09 -11.67
CA LYS A 132 10.14 15.06 -12.66
C LYS A 132 9.05 15.55 -13.59
N ASP A 133 7.97 14.81 -13.73
CA ASP A 133 6.88 15.15 -14.64
C ASP A 133 5.51 14.67 -14.11
N GLN A 134 4.47 14.97 -14.88
CA GLN A 134 3.09 14.62 -14.54
C GLN A 134 2.85 13.11 -14.53
N ASP A 135 3.47 12.37 -15.44
CA ASP A 135 3.25 10.93 -15.57
C ASP A 135 3.86 10.19 -14.39
N GLU A 136 5.04 10.61 -13.93
CA GLU A 136 5.66 10.09 -12.70
C GLU A 136 4.80 10.41 -11.47
N LEU A 137 4.21 11.62 -11.40
CA LEU A 137 3.30 11.97 -10.31
C LEU A 137 2.04 11.10 -10.30
N ASN A 138 1.42 10.94 -11.48
CA ASN A 138 0.22 10.12 -11.61
C ASN A 138 0.50 8.65 -11.27
N SER A 139 1.62 8.11 -11.71
CA SER A 139 2.05 6.74 -11.40
C SER A 139 2.29 6.56 -9.90
N TYR A 140 3.01 7.49 -9.28
CA TYR A 140 3.25 7.49 -7.83
C TYR A 140 1.94 7.48 -7.03
N VAL A 141 1.01 8.38 -7.38
CA VAL A 141 -0.29 8.50 -6.72
C VAL A 141 -1.10 7.22 -6.90
N SER A 142 -1.14 6.69 -8.12
CA SER A 142 -1.89 5.47 -8.44
C SER A 142 -1.37 4.26 -7.66
N GLU A 143 -0.05 4.04 -7.66
CA GLU A 143 0.58 2.93 -6.94
C GLU A 143 0.39 3.05 -5.43
N HIS A 144 0.54 4.25 -4.88
CA HIS A 144 0.36 4.50 -3.46
C HIS A 144 -1.08 4.25 -3.01
N VAL A 145 -2.06 4.77 -3.75
CA VAL A 145 -3.49 4.55 -3.47
C VAL A 145 -3.84 3.08 -3.61
N LYS A 146 -3.38 2.41 -4.66
CA LYS A 146 -3.60 0.97 -4.88
C LYS A 146 -3.06 0.14 -3.71
N SER A 147 -1.85 0.43 -3.24
CA SER A 147 -1.26 -0.25 -2.08
C SER A 147 -2.08 -0.01 -0.81
N LEU A 148 -2.51 1.23 -0.55
CA LEU A 148 -3.37 1.55 0.60
C LEU A 148 -4.71 0.80 0.55
N MET A 149 -5.32 0.70 -0.63
CA MET A 149 -6.56 -0.03 -0.83
C MET A 149 -6.42 -1.50 -0.55
N ASN A 150 -5.39 -2.12 -1.13
CA ASN A 150 -5.13 -3.54 -0.90
C ASN A 150 -4.95 -3.84 0.59
N ASN A 151 -4.12 -3.06 1.26
CA ASN A 151 -3.87 -3.23 2.70
C ASN A 151 -5.13 -3.02 3.54
N ALA A 152 -5.99 -2.05 3.19
CA ALA A 152 -7.24 -1.82 3.89
C ALA A 152 -8.22 -2.99 3.75
N ILE A 153 -8.31 -3.57 2.55
CA ILE A 153 -9.16 -4.74 2.29
C ILE A 153 -8.61 -5.95 3.03
N GLU A 154 -7.32 -6.22 2.93
CA GLU A 154 -6.67 -7.35 3.59
C GLU A 154 -6.82 -7.28 5.11
N GLU A 155 -6.62 -6.10 5.72
CA GLU A 155 -6.83 -5.91 7.16
C GLU A 155 -8.29 -6.12 7.57
N ALA A 156 -9.23 -5.59 6.79
CA ALA A 156 -10.65 -5.78 7.06
C ALA A 156 -11.07 -7.25 6.90
N VAL A 157 -10.59 -7.93 5.87
CA VAL A 157 -10.82 -9.38 5.66
C VAL A 157 -10.25 -10.19 6.82
N ALA A 158 -9.01 -9.93 7.24
CA ALA A 158 -8.38 -10.62 8.35
C ALA A 158 -9.16 -10.43 9.66
N PHE A 159 -9.67 -9.22 9.91
CA PHE A 159 -10.51 -8.95 11.08
C PHE A 159 -11.79 -9.79 11.09
N TYR A 160 -12.56 -9.79 9.99
CA TYR A 160 -13.82 -10.53 9.91
C TYR A 160 -13.63 -12.04 9.76
N GLN A 161 -12.46 -12.48 9.35
CA GLN A 161 -12.08 -13.90 9.41
C GLN A 161 -12.04 -14.43 10.85
N GLU A 162 -11.69 -13.58 11.82
CA GLU A 162 -11.69 -13.93 13.25
C GLU A 162 -13.00 -13.55 13.94
N GLN A 163 -13.68 -12.51 13.49
CA GLN A 163 -14.90 -11.97 14.09
C GLN A 163 -16.08 -12.00 13.11
N SER A 164 -16.39 -13.18 12.61
CA SER A 164 -17.42 -13.40 11.58
C SER A 164 -18.82 -12.90 11.97
N ASN A 165 -19.16 -12.94 13.27
CA ASN A 165 -20.47 -12.52 13.78
C ASN A 165 -20.70 -11.00 13.70
N GLU A 166 -19.65 -10.19 13.57
CA GLU A 166 -19.73 -8.73 13.46
C GLU A 166 -19.75 -8.25 12.01
N TYR A 167 -19.66 -9.19 11.07
CA TYR A 167 -19.61 -8.83 9.67
C TYR A 167 -20.95 -8.28 9.18
N THR A 168 -20.88 -7.07 8.66
CA THR A 168 -21.86 -6.48 7.73
C THR A 168 -21.08 -5.73 6.66
N ILE A 169 -21.68 -5.55 5.49
CA ILE A 169 -21.03 -4.81 4.40
C ILE A 169 -20.76 -3.35 4.79
N GLU A 170 -21.63 -2.76 5.61
CA GLU A 170 -21.47 -1.40 6.12
C GLU A 170 -20.28 -1.30 7.07
N ASN A 171 -20.15 -2.24 8.01
CA ASN A 171 -19.02 -2.30 8.94
C ASN A 171 -17.71 -2.53 8.20
N PHE A 172 -17.71 -3.41 7.19
CA PHE A 172 -16.53 -3.66 6.34
C PHE A 172 -16.09 -2.37 5.63
N LYS A 173 -17.02 -1.67 4.98
CA LYS A 173 -16.74 -0.39 4.31
C LYS A 173 -16.24 0.68 5.29
N ALA A 174 -16.87 0.77 6.46
CA ALA A 174 -16.45 1.73 7.50
C ALA A 174 -15.03 1.44 7.97
N ARG A 175 -14.68 0.16 8.17
CA ARG A 175 -13.32 -0.23 8.57
C ARG A 175 -12.28 0.12 7.51
N CYS A 176 -12.53 -0.19 6.25
CA CYS A 176 -11.66 0.22 5.14
C CYS A 176 -11.51 1.75 5.08
N LYS A 177 -12.61 2.50 5.24
CA LYS A 177 -12.58 3.96 5.25
C LYS A 177 -11.73 4.51 6.40
N ASN A 178 -11.90 3.99 7.62
CA ASN A 178 -11.09 4.39 8.77
C ASN A 178 -9.60 4.13 8.55
N TYR A 179 -9.26 2.99 7.93
CA TYR A 179 -7.88 2.70 7.54
C TYR A 179 -7.33 3.75 6.56
N PHE A 180 -8.11 4.14 5.56
CA PHE A 180 -7.69 5.19 4.61
C PHE A 180 -7.47 6.52 5.33
N GLU A 181 -8.38 6.93 6.20
CA GLU A 181 -8.27 8.19 6.93
C GLU A 181 -7.06 8.22 7.87
N GLU A 182 -6.69 7.07 8.44
CA GLU A 182 -5.54 6.93 9.33
C GLU A 182 -4.20 6.85 8.57
N LYS A 183 -4.17 6.11 7.47
CA LYS A 183 -2.92 5.79 6.75
C LYS A 183 -2.72 6.59 5.48
N ALA A 184 -3.78 7.16 4.89
CA ALA A 184 -3.63 8.10 3.79
C ALA A 184 -2.81 9.28 4.32
N SER A 185 -1.56 9.32 3.92
CA SER A 185 -0.66 10.39 4.29
C SER A 185 -1.28 11.73 3.89
N PHE A 186 -0.90 12.78 4.58
CA PHE A 186 -1.33 14.19 4.42
C PHE A 186 -1.30 14.76 2.98
N LEU A 187 -0.94 13.93 2.02
CA LEU A 187 -0.77 14.24 0.60
C LEU A 187 -2.02 14.06 -0.23
N LEU A 188 -2.92 13.17 0.21
CA LEU A 188 -4.01 12.69 -0.63
C LEU A 188 -5.31 12.79 0.14
N LYS A 189 -6.23 13.56 -0.38
CA LYS A 189 -7.62 13.50 0.05
C LYS A 189 -8.33 12.50 -0.84
N LEU A 190 -8.76 11.38 -0.25
CA LEU A 190 -9.41 10.28 -0.94
C LEU A 190 -10.92 10.38 -0.76
N ASP A 191 -11.64 10.51 -1.87
CA ASP A 191 -13.10 10.43 -1.89
C ASP A 191 -13.51 9.11 -2.55
N VAL A 192 -14.18 8.24 -1.79
CA VAL A 192 -14.70 6.96 -2.30
C VAL A 192 -15.93 7.24 -3.17
N VAL A 193 -15.83 6.99 -4.46
CA VAL A 193 -16.94 7.16 -5.41
C VAL A 193 -17.84 5.94 -5.43
N SER A 194 -17.25 4.75 -5.46
CA SER A 194 -17.99 3.48 -5.36
C SER A 194 -17.12 2.43 -4.69
N PHE A 195 -17.79 1.54 -3.94
CA PHE A 195 -17.16 0.41 -3.28
C PHE A 195 -18.10 -0.80 -3.39
N GLN A 196 -17.68 -1.80 -4.15
CA GLN A 196 -18.38 -3.08 -4.27
C GLN A 196 -17.48 -4.16 -3.67
N PHE A 197 -18.03 -4.99 -2.80
CA PHE A 197 -17.34 -6.10 -2.18
C PHE A 197 -18.21 -7.34 -2.23
N ASP A 198 -17.72 -8.35 -2.94
CA ASP A 198 -18.28 -9.69 -2.99
C ASP A 198 -17.62 -10.50 -1.88
N SER A 199 -18.31 -10.60 -0.75
CA SER A 199 -17.77 -11.18 0.46
C SER A 199 -17.83 -12.70 0.43
N PRO A 200 -16.82 -13.37 1.00
CA PRO A 200 -16.95 -14.78 1.32
C PRO A 200 -17.96 -14.99 2.45
N ASP A 201 -18.46 -16.20 2.58
CA ASP A 201 -19.26 -16.56 3.76
C ASP A 201 -18.35 -16.77 4.98
N PHE A 202 -18.12 -15.69 5.74
CA PHE A 202 -17.30 -15.71 6.95
C PHE A 202 -17.85 -16.64 8.04
N ALA A 203 -19.18 -16.78 8.15
CA ALA A 203 -19.79 -17.66 9.14
C ALA A 203 -19.51 -19.13 8.80
N THR A 204 -19.75 -19.52 7.55
CA THR A 204 -19.42 -20.88 7.08
C THR A 204 -17.91 -21.17 7.16
N TYR A 205 -17.06 -20.19 6.89
CA TYR A 205 -15.61 -20.32 7.07
C TYR A 205 -15.23 -20.59 8.53
N SER A 206 -15.81 -19.86 9.49
CA SER A 206 -15.54 -20.07 10.93
C SER A 206 -15.91 -21.49 11.34
N ILE A 207 -17.08 -21.99 10.94
CA ILE A 207 -17.53 -23.36 11.21
C ILE A 207 -16.58 -24.39 10.60
N ALA A 208 -16.16 -24.18 9.36
CA ALA A 208 -15.23 -25.08 8.67
C ALA A 208 -13.85 -25.12 9.35
N ARG A 209 -13.35 -23.97 9.80
CA ARG A 209 -12.11 -23.85 10.55
C ARG A 209 -12.17 -24.61 11.89
N GLU A 210 -13.22 -24.41 12.65
CA GLU A 210 -13.44 -25.11 13.94
C GLU A 210 -13.52 -26.61 13.73
N THR A 211 -14.33 -27.07 12.77
CA THR A 211 -14.46 -28.49 12.43
C THR A 211 -13.13 -29.10 11.98
N TYR A 212 -12.32 -28.35 11.22
CA TYR A 212 -10.99 -28.81 10.81
C TYR A 212 -10.05 -29.00 12.02
N ILE A 213 -10.05 -28.02 12.93
CA ILE A 213 -9.22 -28.06 14.15
C ILE A 213 -9.65 -29.24 15.04
N GLU A 214 -10.96 -29.42 15.25
CA GLU A 214 -11.50 -30.51 16.05
C GLU A 214 -11.10 -31.87 15.45
N ASN A 215 -11.28 -32.08 14.15
CA ASN A 215 -10.87 -33.29 13.45
C ASN A 215 -9.35 -33.54 13.56
N ALA A 216 -8.54 -32.49 13.53
CA ALA A 216 -7.09 -32.61 13.71
C ALA A 216 -6.73 -33.05 15.14
N ASN A 217 -7.40 -32.50 16.16
CA ASN A 217 -7.22 -32.87 17.55
C ASN A 217 -7.65 -34.33 17.83
N ILE A 218 -8.79 -34.74 17.27
CA ILE A 218 -9.25 -36.13 17.36
C ILE A 218 -8.22 -37.09 16.74
N LYS A 219 -7.73 -36.79 15.55
CA LYS A 219 -6.69 -37.62 14.91
C LYS A 219 -5.42 -37.68 15.72
N LYS A 220 -5.00 -36.56 16.33
CA LYS A 220 -3.83 -36.51 17.20
C LYS A 220 -4.02 -37.42 18.44
N ALA A 221 -5.15 -37.31 19.11
CA ALA A 221 -5.47 -38.14 20.28
C ALA A 221 -5.47 -39.64 19.95
N ILE A 222 -6.09 -40.05 18.82
CA ILE A 222 -6.07 -41.42 18.34
C ILE A 222 -4.63 -41.91 18.06
N MET A 223 -3.79 -41.04 17.51
CA MET A 223 -2.40 -41.40 17.21
C MET A 223 -1.59 -41.56 18.50
N GLU A 224 -1.78 -40.70 19.49
CA GLU A 224 -1.13 -40.78 20.80
C GLU A 224 -1.54 -42.07 21.52
N GLU A 225 -2.84 -42.42 21.52
CA GLU A 225 -3.32 -43.70 22.09
C GLU A 225 -2.70 -44.92 21.40
N LYS A 226 -2.59 -44.90 20.07
CA LYS A 226 -1.94 -45.99 19.31
C LYS A 226 -0.45 -46.11 19.66
N ILE A 227 0.25 -44.98 19.79
CA ILE A 227 1.67 -44.99 20.18
C ILE A 227 1.84 -45.60 21.57
N GLU A 228 0.98 -45.26 22.53
CA GLU A 228 1.04 -45.82 23.87
C GLU A 228 0.76 -47.33 23.89
N LYS A 229 -0.25 -47.78 23.15
CA LYS A 229 -0.51 -49.23 22.98
C LYS A 229 0.67 -49.97 22.34
N LEU A 230 1.36 -49.36 21.38
CA LEU A 230 2.56 -49.96 20.78
C LEU A 230 3.73 -50.03 21.74
N LYS A 231 3.90 -49.06 22.65
CA LYS A 231 4.93 -49.09 23.69
C LYS A 231 4.67 -50.23 24.68
N THR A 232 3.44 -50.33 25.20
CA THR A 232 3.07 -51.40 26.13
C THR A 232 3.23 -52.78 25.53
N LEU A 233 2.84 -52.94 24.23
CA LEU A 233 3.05 -54.21 23.52
C LEU A 233 4.54 -54.54 23.34
N ARG A 234 5.37 -53.56 23.05
CA ARG A 234 6.83 -53.75 22.95
C ARG A 234 7.44 -54.19 24.28
N GLU A 235 7.03 -53.57 25.38
CA GLU A 235 7.49 -53.93 26.74
C GLU A 235 7.08 -55.36 27.09
N THR A 236 5.83 -55.77 26.83
CA THR A 236 5.37 -57.15 27.02
C THR A 236 6.16 -58.14 26.18
N LEU A 237 6.43 -57.86 24.93
CA LEU A 237 7.26 -58.70 24.06
C LEU A 237 8.71 -58.84 24.56
N GLN A 238 9.30 -57.75 25.07
CA GLN A 238 10.64 -57.77 25.66
C GLN A 238 10.69 -58.64 26.93
N ASN A 239 9.66 -58.53 27.77
CA ASN A 239 9.58 -59.33 28.98
C ASN A 239 9.41 -60.83 28.64
N LEU A 240 8.50 -61.15 27.72
CA LEU A 240 8.31 -62.52 27.25
C LEU A 240 9.59 -63.10 26.62
N SER A 241 10.32 -62.33 25.86
CA SER A 241 11.60 -62.73 25.26
C SER A 241 12.65 -63.05 26.34
N LYS A 242 12.69 -62.28 27.44
CA LYS A 242 13.57 -62.56 28.59
C LYS A 242 13.17 -63.84 29.32
N GLU A 243 11.87 -64.02 29.56
CA GLU A 243 11.36 -65.26 30.21
C GLU A 243 11.68 -66.50 29.35
N VAL A 244 11.48 -66.46 28.05
CA VAL A 244 11.85 -67.55 27.15
C VAL A 244 13.35 -67.83 27.18
N SER A 245 14.19 -66.77 27.14
CA SER A 245 15.65 -66.96 27.25
C SER A 245 16.08 -67.57 28.54
N GLN A 246 15.51 -67.15 29.68
CA GLN A 246 15.76 -67.75 30.98
C GLN A 246 15.32 -69.25 31.05
N SER A 247 14.14 -69.55 30.53
CA SER A 247 13.64 -70.93 30.45
C SER A 247 14.54 -71.82 29.59
N ILE A 248 15.10 -71.34 28.51
CA ILE A 248 16.07 -72.04 27.66
C ILE A 248 17.38 -72.31 28.45
N GLU A 249 17.88 -71.32 29.16
CA GLU A 249 19.08 -71.44 30.00
C GLU A 249 18.90 -72.43 31.12
N GLU A 250 17.75 -72.39 31.81
CA GLU A 250 17.39 -73.39 32.84
C GLU A 250 17.28 -74.83 32.31
N LEU A 251 16.72 -75.02 31.12
CA LEU A 251 16.66 -76.32 30.47
C LEU A 251 18.04 -76.82 30.04
N SER A 252 18.91 -75.92 29.52
CA SER A 252 20.29 -76.25 29.15
C SER A 252 21.10 -76.74 30.33
N THR A 253 21.01 -76.10 31.49
CA THR A 253 21.70 -76.48 32.74
C THR A 253 21.15 -77.77 33.35
N LYS A 254 19.97 -78.20 33.03
CA LYS A 254 19.35 -79.40 33.54
C LYS A 254 19.69 -80.66 32.75
N TYR A 255 20.21 -80.52 31.54
CA TYR A 255 20.56 -81.58 30.60
C TYR A 255 22.09 -81.72 30.33
N GLU A 256 22.92 -80.88 31.01
CA GLU A 256 24.36 -81.14 31.21
C GLU A 256 24.57 -81.97 32.49
#